data_0d5eae44a546cb497c77ce82813418fe
#
_entry.id   0d5eae44a546cb497c77ce82813418fe
#
_cell.length_a   1.000
_cell.length_b   1.000
_cell.length_c   1.000
_cell.angle_alpha   90.00
_cell.angle_beta   90.00
_cell.angle_gamma   90.00
#
_symmetry.space_group_name_H-M   'P 1'
#
loop_
_entity.id
_entity.type
_entity.pdbx_description
1 polymer ?
#
loop_
_entity_poly.entity_id
_entity_poly.type
_entity_poly.pdbx_seq_one_letter_code
_entity_poly.pdbx_strand_id
1 'polypeptide(L)'
;MTLGRLNHIGIATPSIARAIETYRVLLGAEAIGEPFDLPAQGVKVCFIDAPNTQIELIEPYDDTSPIAGFLRKNPAGGQHHVCFEVPDIHAAVAGMQAKGATILGEPRIGAHGTPIVFVHPRDMGGVLVELMETPREDAH
;
A
#
# COMPACT_ATOMS: atom_id res chain seq x y z
N MET A 1 -5.36 7.33 19.14
CA MET A 1 -4.63 6.51 18.14
C MET A 1 -3.15 6.83 18.25
N THR A 2 -2.33 5.80 18.30
CA THR A 2 -0.88 5.94 18.30
C THR A 2 -0.34 5.56 16.93
N LEU A 3 0.34 6.50 16.27
CA LEU A 3 0.95 6.24 14.98
C LEU A 3 2.13 5.29 15.16
N GLY A 4 2.11 4.19 14.42
CA GLY A 4 3.19 3.23 14.39
C GLY A 4 4.19 3.52 13.29
N ARG A 5 4.93 2.49 12.90
CA ARG A 5 5.98 2.62 11.90
C ARG A 5 5.41 2.83 10.49
N LEU A 6 6.20 3.42 9.61
CA LEU A 6 5.93 3.41 8.18
C LEU A 6 6.16 1.99 7.68
N ASN A 7 5.07 1.28 7.36
CA ASN A 7 5.17 -0.11 6.91
C ASN A 7 5.71 -0.20 5.50
N HIS A 8 5.14 0.58 4.58
CA HIS A 8 5.57 0.58 3.19
C HIS A 8 5.18 1.83 2.45
N ILE A 9 5.81 2.01 1.28
CA ILE A 9 5.43 3.00 0.27
C ILE A 9 4.89 2.22 -0.91
N GLY A 10 3.66 2.51 -1.32
CA GLY A 10 3.02 1.89 -2.48
C GLY A 10 3.38 2.62 -3.76
N ILE A 11 3.87 1.90 -4.73
CA ILE A 11 4.25 2.43 -6.04
C ILE A 11 3.48 1.69 -7.12
N ALA A 12 2.63 2.43 -7.86
CA ALA A 12 1.92 1.88 -9.00
C ALA A 12 2.84 1.84 -10.21
N THR A 13 2.82 0.74 -10.92
CA THR A 13 3.64 0.54 -12.12
C THR A 13 2.82 -0.13 -13.21
N PRO A 14 3.06 0.21 -14.49
CA PRO A 14 2.46 -0.53 -15.59
C PRO A 14 3.07 -1.91 -15.78
N SER A 15 4.24 -2.18 -15.17
CA SER A 15 4.93 -3.47 -15.29
C SER A 15 5.81 -3.73 -14.08
N ILE A 16 5.41 -4.67 -13.25
CA ILE A 16 6.23 -5.12 -12.11
C ILE A 16 7.57 -5.67 -12.60
N ALA A 17 7.57 -6.42 -13.71
CA ALA A 17 8.80 -6.99 -14.24
C ALA A 17 9.83 -5.90 -14.59
N ARG A 18 9.40 -4.83 -15.23
CA ARG A 18 10.29 -3.70 -15.55
C ARG A 18 10.72 -2.93 -14.30
N ALA A 19 9.80 -2.74 -13.37
CA ALA A 19 10.12 -2.05 -12.12
C ALA A 19 11.18 -2.81 -11.32
N ILE A 20 11.06 -4.12 -11.23
CA ILE A 20 12.06 -4.98 -10.56
C ILE A 20 13.44 -4.77 -11.17
N GLU A 21 13.55 -4.77 -12.51
CA GLU A 21 14.82 -4.55 -13.18
C GLU A 21 15.40 -3.16 -12.86
N THR A 22 14.55 -2.13 -12.84
CA THR A 22 14.98 -0.78 -12.50
C THR A 22 15.54 -0.73 -11.07
N TYR A 23 14.83 -1.28 -10.11
CA TYR A 23 15.28 -1.28 -8.71
C TYR A 23 16.55 -2.10 -8.53
N ARG A 24 16.64 -3.25 -9.22
CA ARG A 24 17.83 -4.11 -9.16
C ARG A 24 19.07 -3.44 -9.76
N VAL A 25 18.93 -2.87 -10.96
CA VAL A 25 20.08 -2.34 -11.72
C VAL A 25 20.51 -0.98 -11.20
N LEU A 26 19.55 -0.07 -10.95
CA LEU A 26 19.89 1.31 -10.59
C LEU A 26 20.09 1.50 -9.08
N LEU A 27 19.36 0.79 -8.25
CA LEU A 27 19.42 0.93 -6.80
C LEU A 27 20.11 -0.24 -6.11
N GLY A 28 20.49 -1.28 -6.85
CA GLY A 28 21.14 -2.44 -6.24
C GLY A 28 20.25 -3.23 -5.30
N ALA A 29 18.92 -3.18 -5.51
CA ALA A 29 17.99 -3.91 -4.64
C ALA A 29 18.23 -5.41 -4.75
N GLU A 30 18.34 -6.09 -3.60
CA GLU A 30 18.58 -7.52 -3.52
C GLU A 30 17.43 -8.29 -2.90
N ALA A 31 16.76 -7.70 -1.89
CA ALA A 31 15.66 -8.35 -1.17
C ALA A 31 14.35 -8.12 -1.92
N ILE A 32 14.21 -8.75 -3.07
CA ILE A 32 13.04 -8.63 -3.95
C ILE A 32 12.24 -9.93 -3.83
N GLY A 33 10.99 -9.81 -3.38
CA GLY A 33 10.09 -10.95 -3.24
C GLY A 33 9.53 -11.41 -4.58
N GLU A 34 8.92 -12.60 -4.58
CA GLU A 34 8.21 -13.10 -5.75
C GLU A 34 6.92 -12.33 -5.96
N PRO A 35 6.63 -11.86 -7.19
CA PRO A 35 5.34 -11.25 -7.49
C PRO A 35 4.19 -12.23 -7.25
N PHE A 36 3.07 -11.73 -6.78
CA PHE A 36 1.87 -12.55 -6.57
C PHE A 36 0.61 -11.76 -6.92
N ASP A 37 -0.46 -12.49 -7.22
CA ASP A 37 -1.74 -11.91 -7.57
C ASP A 37 -2.58 -11.68 -6.30
N LEU A 38 -3.25 -10.53 -6.26
CA LEU A 38 -4.18 -10.19 -5.18
C LEU A 38 -5.50 -9.74 -5.83
N PRO A 39 -6.24 -10.68 -6.46
CA PRO A 39 -7.42 -10.31 -7.26
C PRO A 39 -8.53 -9.66 -6.44
N ALA A 40 -8.65 -9.99 -5.15
CA ALA A 40 -9.64 -9.35 -4.28
C ALA A 40 -9.42 -7.83 -4.18
N GLN A 41 -8.20 -7.35 -4.40
CA GLN A 41 -7.88 -5.92 -4.41
C GLN A 41 -7.56 -5.40 -5.82
N GLY A 42 -7.71 -6.25 -6.83
CA GLY A 42 -7.54 -5.86 -8.23
C GLY A 42 -6.12 -5.57 -8.65
N VAL A 43 -5.13 -6.12 -7.95
CA VAL A 43 -3.72 -5.83 -8.23
C VAL A 43 -2.85 -7.09 -8.24
N LYS A 44 -1.70 -6.97 -8.91
CA LYS A 44 -0.54 -7.83 -8.71
C LYS A 44 0.42 -7.07 -7.81
N VAL A 45 1.15 -7.78 -6.95
CA VAL A 45 1.98 -7.18 -5.90
C VAL A 45 3.37 -7.77 -5.93
N CYS A 46 4.37 -6.94 -5.68
CA CYS A 46 5.74 -7.38 -5.43
C CYS A 46 6.34 -6.51 -4.33
N PHE A 47 6.90 -7.13 -3.31
CA PHE A 47 7.56 -6.42 -2.23
C PHE A 47 9.06 -6.37 -2.43
N ILE A 48 9.65 -5.20 -2.16
CA ILE A 48 11.09 -4.99 -2.13
C ILE A 48 11.43 -4.45 -0.75
N ASP A 49 12.31 -5.16 -0.03
CA ASP A 49 12.68 -4.75 1.32
C ASP A 49 13.86 -3.79 1.29
N ALA A 50 13.70 -2.64 1.94
CA ALA A 50 14.78 -1.75 2.32
C ALA A 50 15.09 -1.96 3.81
N PRO A 51 16.24 -1.50 4.32
CA PRO A 51 16.57 -1.73 5.74
C PRO A 51 15.56 -1.17 6.73
N ASN A 52 14.84 -0.12 6.37
CA ASN A 52 13.96 0.61 7.29
C ASN A 52 12.48 0.59 6.91
N THR A 53 12.14 0.10 5.72
CA THR A 53 10.75 -0.01 5.27
C THR A 53 10.67 -0.92 4.06
N GLN A 54 9.50 -1.01 3.47
CA GLN A 54 9.24 -1.88 2.32
C GLN A 54 8.67 -1.04 1.19
N ILE A 55 9.05 -1.35 -0.05
CA ILE A 55 8.39 -0.84 -1.25
C ILE A 55 7.37 -1.90 -1.69
N GLU A 56 6.14 -1.47 -1.91
CA GLU A 56 5.10 -2.33 -2.49
C GLU A 56 4.87 -1.88 -3.93
N LEU A 57 5.34 -2.67 -4.88
CA LEU A 57 5.04 -2.45 -6.29
C LEU A 57 3.66 -3.04 -6.57
N ILE A 58 2.78 -2.25 -7.17
CA ILE A 58 1.44 -2.70 -7.55
C ILE A 58 1.21 -2.45 -9.03
N GLU A 59 0.67 -3.46 -9.70
CA GLU A 59 0.31 -3.43 -11.12
C GLU A 59 -1.16 -3.79 -11.23
N PRO A 60 -1.94 -3.16 -12.15
CA PRO A 60 -3.35 -3.53 -12.32
C PRO A 60 -3.50 -5.01 -12.65
N TYR A 61 -4.41 -5.70 -11.95
CA TYR A 61 -4.75 -7.09 -12.26
C TYR A 61 -5.46 -7.17 -13.61
N ASP A 62 -6.36 -6.20 -13.87
CA ASP A 62 -7.04 -6.03 -15.15
C ASP A 62 -7.55 -4.58 -15.26
N ASP A 63 -8.31 -4.29 -16.32
CA ASP A 63 -8.79 -2.92 -16.59
C ASP A 63 -9.76 -2.39 -15.54
N THR A 64 -10.30 -3.25 -14.68
CA THR A 64 -11.21 -2.83 -13.61
C THR A 64 -10.48 -2.50 -12.31
N SER A 65 -9.16 -2.61 -12.29
CA SER A 65 -8.36 -2.35 -11.11
C SER A 65 -8.57 -0.94 -10.55
N PRO A 66 -8.61 -0.78 -9.22
CA PRO A 66 -8.70 0.55 -8.60
C PRO A 66 -7.56 1.49 -8.99
N ILE A 67 -6.38 0.95 -9.36
CA ILE A 67 -5.24 1.78 -9.74
C ILE A 67 -5.17 2.07 -11.24
N ALA A 68 -6.09 1.54 -12.04
CA ALA A 68 -6.10 1.79 -13.48
C ALA A 68 -6.24 3.28 -13.79
N GLY A 69 -7.08 4.00 -13.04
CA GLY A 69 -7.26 5.44 -13.20
C GLY A 69 -5.99 6.24 -12.89
N PHE A 70 -5.26 5.83 -11.86
CA PHE A 70 -3.97 6.43 -11.51
C PHE A 70 -2.98 6.30 -12.67
N LEU A 71 -2.89 5.11 -13.26
CA LEU A 71 -1.95 4.86 -14.35
C LEU A 71 -2.36 5.55 -15.65
N ARG A 72 -3.64 5.78 -15.88
CA ARG A 72 -4.05 6.60 -17.03
C ARG A 72 -3.52 8.03 -16.93
N LYS A 73 -3.45 8.58 -15.71
CA LYS A 73 -2.91 9.92 -15.47
C LYS A 73 -1.40 9.92 -15.32
N ASN A 74 -0.80 8.78 -14.97
CA ASN A 74 0.62 8.61 -14.73
C ASN A 74 1.11 7.37 -15.45
N PRO A 75 1.25 7.42 -16.80
CA PRO A 75 1.52 6.22 -17.60
C PRO A 75 2.84 5.51 -17.26
N ALA A 76 3.82 6.26 -16.77
CA ALA A 76 5.10 5.68 -16.35
C ALA A 76 5.06 5.06 -14.95
N GLY A 77 3.94 5.23 -14.25
CA GLY A 77 3.82 4.85 -12.84
C GLY A 77 4.13 6.01 -11.90
N GLY A 78 4.16 5.73 -10.62
CA GLY A 78 4.46 6.73 -9.61
C GLY A 78 4.08 6.28 -8.22
N GLN A 79 4.43 7.10 -7.24
CA GLN A 79 4.08 6.86 -5.85
C GLN A 79 2.56 6.97 -5.69
N HIS A 80 1.94 5.92 -5.15
CA HIS A 80 0.50 5.80 -5.05
C HIS A 80 -0.01 6.07 -3.64
N HIS A 81 0.65 5.49 -2.63
CA HIS A 81 0.23 5.65 -1.24
C HIS A 81 1.39 5.41 -0.27
N VAL A 82 1.16 5.80 0.97
CA VAL A 82 2.04 5.45 2.09
C VAL A 82 1.20 4.71 3.12
N CYS A 83 1.80 3.74 3.81
CA CYS A 83 1.11 2.92 4.78
C CYS A 83 1.76 3.02 6.15
N PHE A 84 0.95 3.41 7.15
CA PHE A 84 1.38 3.44 8.55
C PHE A 84 0.67 2.35 9.35
N GLU A 85 1.36 1.81 10.33
CA GLU A 85 0.78 0.82 11.24
C GLU A 85 0.07 1.50 12.41
N VAL A 86 -1.02 0.88 12.85
CA VAL A 86 -1.76 1.29 14.05
C VAL A 86 -2.02 0.04 14.90
N PRO A 87 -2.13 0.19 16.23
CA PRO A 87 -2.34 -0.98 17.10
C PRO A 87 -3.69 -1.66 16.90
N ASP A 88 -4.75 -0.88 16.60
CA ASP A 88 -6.12 -1.37 16.48
C ASP A 88 -6.80 -0.59 15.36
N ILE A 89 -7.11 -1.27 14.25
CA ILE A 89 -7.68 -0.61 13.07
C ILE A 89 -9.06 -0.02 13.34
N HIS A 90 -9.88 -0.69 14.15
CA HIS A 90 -11.23 -0.20 14.43
C HIS A 90 -11.20 1.05 15.31
N ALA A 91 -10.31 1.10 16.29
CA ALA A 91 -10.11 2.28 17.12
C ALA A 91 -9.56 3.45 16.29
N ALA A 92 -8.64 3.17 15.37
CA ALA A 92 -8.07 4.18 14.48
C ALA A 92 -9.15 4.78 13.58
N VAL A 93 -9.98 3.95 12.96
CA VAL A 93 -11.09 4.40 12.11
C VAL A 93 -12.06 5.28 12.89
N ALA A 94 -12.50 4.83 14.06
CA ALA A 94 -13.42 5.59 14.90
C ALA A 94 -12.84 6.94 15.32
N GLY A 95 -11.57 6.95 15.72
CA GLY A 95 -10.88 8.17 16.12
C GLY A 95 -10.74 9.18 14.99
N MET A 96 -10.42 8.72 13.79
CA MET A 96 -10.29 9.59 12.63
C MET A 96 -11.65 10.13 12.17
N GLN A 97 -12.67 9.29 12.15
CA GLN A 97 -14.03 9.72 11.80
C GLN A 97 -14.56 10.76 12.79
N ALA A 98 -14.28 10.58 14.08
CA ALA A 98 -14.66 11.55 15.11
C ALA A 98 -14.02 12.93 14.89
N LYS A 99 -12.87 12.98 14.22
CA LYS A 99 -12.16 14.21 13.87
C LYS A 99 -12.51 14.73 12.49
N GLY A 100 -13.47 14.11 11.80
CA GLY A 100 -13.98 14.57 10.52
C GLY A 100 -13.30 13.98 9.29
N ALA A 101 -12.39 13.03 9.45
CA ALA A 101 -11.76 12.39 8.31
C ALA A 101 -12.69 11.38 7.61
N THR A 102 -12.52 11.24 6.31
CA THR A 102 -13.29 10.29 5.50
C THR A 102 -12.48 9.03 5.29
N ILE A 103 -13.02 7.92 5.77
CA ILE A 103 -12.45 6.58 5.56
C ILE A 103 -13.08 5.99 4.30
N LEU A 104 -12.24 5.45 3.40
CA LEU A 104 -12.67 4.87 2.13
C LEU A 104 -12.99 3.39 2.32
N GLY A 105 -14.28 3.08 2.54
CA GLY A 105 -14.76 1.72 2.71
C GLY A 105 -14.61 1.19 4.14
N GLU A 106 -14.76 -0.11 4.26
CA GLU A 106 -14.66 -0.82 5.53
C GLU A 106 -13.28 -1.47 5.67
N PRO A 107 -12.82 -1.75 6.90
CA PRO A 107 -11.59 -2.52 7.08
C PRO A 107 -11.65 -3.86 6.33
N ARG A 108 -10.57 -4.21 5.65
CA ARG A 108 -10.44 -5.45 4.88
C ARG A 108 -9.01 -5.95 4.99
N ILE A 109 -8.82 -7.24 4.71
CA ILE A 109 -7.49 -7.85 4.79
C ILE A 109 -6.66 -7.40 3.60
N GLY A 110 -5.49 -6.84 3.86
CA GLY A 110 -4.54 -6.39 2.84
C GLY A 110 -3.48 -7.43 2.50
N ALA A 111 -2.49 -7.00 1.71
CA ALA A 111 -1.43 -7.87 1.19
C ALA A 111 -0.57 -8.50 2.30
N HIS A 112 -0.49 -7.86 3.47
CA HIS A 112 0.28 -8.38 4.61
C HIS A 112 -0.54 -9.30 5.52
N GLY A 113 -1.80 -9.60 5.15
CA GLY A 113 -2.65 -10.51 5.92
C GLY A 113 -3.29 -9.91 7.17
N THR A 114 -3.28 -8.60 7.31
CA THR A 114 -3.85 -7.88 8.46
C THR A 114 -4.84 -6.82 7.97
N PRO A 115 -5.79 -6.37 8.82
CA PRO A 115 -6.80 -5.39 8.40
C PRO A 115 -6.20 -4.05 7.99
N ILE A 116 -6.72 -3.49 6.90
CA ILE A 116 -6.33 -2.19 6.37
C ILE A 116 -7.55 -1.34 6.05
N VAL A 117 -7.34 0.00 6.02
CA VAL A 117 -8.26 0.98 5.44
C VAL A 117 -7.45 2.07 4.75
N PHE A 118 -8.10 2.81 3.85
CA PHE A 118 -7.53 4.02 3.25
C PHE A 118 -8.27 5.25 3.76
N VAL A 119 -7.51 6.33 3.96
CA VAL A 119 -8.05 7.64 4.34
C VAL A 119 -8.06 8.53 3.10
N HIS A 120 -9.17 9.26 2.89
CA HIS A 120 -9.31 10.11 1.71
C HIS A 120 -8.17 11.13 1.65
N PRO A 121 -7.50 11.32 0.50
CA PRO A 121 -6.34 12.22 0.38
C PRO A 121 -6.62 13.66 0.78
N ARG A 122 -7.84 14.16 0.57
CA ARG A 122 -8.18 15.55 0.94
C ARG A 122 -8.00 15.82 2.44
N ASP A 123 -8.12 14.79 3.27
CA ASP A 123 -7.99 14.92 4.74
C ASP A 123 -6.55 14.67 5.20
N MET A 124 -5.66 14.31 4.28
CA MET A 124 -4.28 13.93 4.56
C MET A 124 -3.28 14.77 3.74
N GLY A 125 -3.65 16.02 3.43
CA GLY A 125 -2.75 16.91 2.71
C GLY A 125 -2.49 16.50 1.26
N GLY A 126 -3.41 15.79 0.64
CA GLY A 126 -3.27 15.35 -0.75
C GLY A 126 -2.60 13.98 -0.92
N VAL A 127 -2.29 13.29 0.18
CA VAL A 127 -1.62 11.99 0.15
C VAL A 127 -2.64 10.90 0.47
N LEU A 128 -2.69 9.87 -0.37
CA LEU A 128 -3.48 8.68 -0.05
C LEU A 128 -2.74 7.90 1.05
N VAL A 129 -3.34 7.82 2.23
CA VAL A 129 -2.75 7.15 3.39
C VAL A 129 -3.50 5.86 3.66
N GLU A 130 -2.75 4.78 3.73
CA GLU A 130 -3.24 3.48 4.18
C GLU A 130 -2.90 3.32 5.66
N LEU A 131 -3.87 2.85 6.45
CA LEU A 131 -3.63 2.41 7.83
C LEU A 131 -3.71 0.90 7.86
N MET A 132 -2.75 0.28 8.53
CA MET A 132 -2.65 -1.17 8.64
C MET A 132 -2.53 -1.54 10.11
N GLU A 133 -3.34 -2.50 10.55
CA GLU A 133 -3.17 -2.99 11.91
C GLU A 133 -1.82 -3.70 12.00
N THR A 134 -1.06 -3.36 13.05
CA THR A 134 0.27 -3.94 13.24
C THR A 134 0.18 -5.46 13.26
N PRO A 135 0.95 -6.19 12.42
CA PRO A 135 0.92 -7.65 12.45
C PRO A 135 1.35 -8.17 13.82
N ARG A 136 0.70 -9.25 14.27
CA ARG A 136 1.09 -9.92 15.51
C ARG A 136 2.41 -10.65 15.31
N GLU A 137 3.23 -10.67 16.34
CA GLU A 137 4.51 -11.39 16.29
C GLU A 137 4.34 -12.87 16.02
N ASP A 138 3.24 -13.45 16.48
CA ASP A 138 2.92 -14.87 16.29
C ASP A 138 2.27 -15.18 14.95
N ALA A 139 2.10 -14.17 14.07
CA ALA A 139 1.52 -14.33 12.75
C ALA A 139 2.55 -14.61 11.64
N HIS A 140 3.79 -14.83 12.03
CA HIS A 140 4.90 -15.08 11.10
C HIS A 140 4.98 -16.53 10.66
#